data_b3763dce2123f8a102bec047257ff6df
#
_entry.id   b3763dce2123f8a102bec047257ff6df
#
_cell.length_a   1.000
_cell.length_b   1.000
_cell.length_c   1.000
_cell.angle_alpha   90.00
_cell.angle_beta   90.00
_cell.angle_gamma   90.00
#
_symmetry.space_group_name_H-M   'P 1'
#
loop_
_entity.id
_entity.type
_entity.pdbx_description
1 polymer ?
#
loop_
_entity_poly.entity_id
_entity_poly.type
_entity_poly.pdbx_seq_one_letter_code
_entity_poly.pdbx_strand_id
1 'polypeptide(L)'
;MDALADVESVAAWSSLHKGAEVIDRHPDGRPHHVRTTVKIMGIADKEMLEYHWGDDWVVWDAEQTSRQRGQHGEYNLTPVGEQRTKVRFDLILDLAAPYPTFLVRRARQMVLDVALQNLRERVLAAWV
;
A
#
# COMPACT_ATOMS: atom_id res chain seq x y z
N MET A 1 -8.01 2.45 9.85
CA MET A 1 -7.06 1.31 9.98
C MET A 1 -7.62 -0.01 9.46
N ASP A 2 -8.89 -0.30 9.67
CA ASP A 2 -9.45 -1.60 9.26
C ASP A 2 -9.35 -1.86 7.75
N ALA A 3 -9.58 -0.84 6.91
CA ALA A 3 -9.42 -0.97 5.47
C ALA A 3 -7.98 -1.26 5.06
N LEU A 4 -7.00 -0.68 5.76
CA LEU A 4 -5.58 -0.94 5.52
C LEU A 4 -5.16 -2.33 6.01
N ALA A 5 -5.72 -2.79 7.12
CA ALA A 5 -5.42 -4.13 7.66
C ALA A 5 -6.04 -5.26 6.84
N ASP A 6 -7.12 -5.00 6.10
CA ASP A 6 -7.76 -5.95 5.20
C ASP A 6 -7.02 -5.99 3.85
N VAL A 7 -5.76 -6.42 3.88
CA VAL A 7 -4.89 -6.41 2.70
C VAL A 7 -5.34 -7.40 1.62
N GLU A 8 -6.06 -8.46 1.99
CA GLU A 8 -6.57 -9.44 1.02
C GLU A 8 -7.66 -8.85 0.12
N SER A 9 -8.31 -7.78 0.56
CA SER A 9 -9.32 -7.05 -0.21
C SER A 9 -8.74 -5.90 -1.04
N VAL A 10 -7.43 -5.69 -1.03
CA VAL A 10 -6.80 -4.54 -1.68
C VAL A 10 -7.12 -4.45 -3.18
N ALA A 11 -7.24 -5.58 -3.86
CA ALA A 11 -7.57 -5.60 -5.28
C ALA A 11 -8.97 -5.04 -5.59
N ALA A 12 -9.86 -4.96 -4.59
CA ALA A 12 -11.20 -4.42 -4.77
C ALA A 12 -11.21 -2.88 -4.87
N TRP A 13 -10.22 -2.20 -4.27
CA TRP A 13 -10.15 -0.73 -4.31
C TRP A 13 -8.88 -0.19 -4.97
N SER A 14 -7.90 -1.04 -5.25
CA SER A 14 -6.66 -0.64 -5.91
C SER A 14 -6.57 -1.24 -7.30
N SER A 15 -6.51 -0.38 -8.32
CA SER A 15 -6.31 -0.82 -9.71
C SER A 15 -4.90 -1.35 -9.97
N LEU A 16 -3.95 -1.06 -9.09
CA LEU A 16 -2.55 -1.48 -9.22
C LEU A 16 -2.30 -2.88 -8.66
N HIS A 17 -3.07 -3.30 -7.67
CA HIS A 17 -2.90 -4.59 -7.02
C HIS A 17 -3.75 -5.66 -7.71
N LYS A 18 -3.13 -6.78 -8.07
CA LYS A 18 -3.82 -7.93 -8.69
C LYS A 18 -4.18 -9.01 -7.66
N GLY A 19 -3.56 -8.95 -6.49
CA GLY A 19 -3.86 -9.86 -5.40
C GLY A 19 -2.94 -9.64 -4.23
N ALA A 20 -3.36 -10.12 -3.07
CA ALA A 20 -2.58 -10.10 -1.84
C ALA A 20 -2.89 -11.35 -1.03
N GLU A 21 -1.85 -11.97 -0.49
CA GLU A 21 -1.96 -13.16 0.36
C GLU A 21 -1.22 -12.91 1.66
N VAL A 22 -1.93 -13.04 2.78
CA VAL A 22 -1.33 -12.94 4.10
C VAL A 22 -0.62 -14.26 4.41
N ILE A 23 0.70 -14.21 4.59
CA ILE A 23 1.52 -15.38 4.89
C ILE A 23 1.46 -15.69 6.38
N ASP A 24 1.59 -14.67 7.21
CA ASP A 24 1.47 -14.79 8.66
C ASP A 24 0.93 -13.50 9.27
N ARG A 25 0.59 -13.57 10.55
CA ARG A 25 -0.02 -12.44 11.28
C ARG A 25 0.71 -12.21 12.60
N HIS A 26 0.68 -10.95 13.05
CA HIS A 26 1.08 -10.59 14.41
C HIS A 26 0.10 -11.19 15.44
N PRO A 27 0.47 -11.26 16.74
CA PRO A 27 -0.41 -11.79 17.79
C PRO A 27 -1.78 -11.10 17.88
N ASP A 28 -1.90 -9.84 17.47
CA ASP A 28 -3.16 -9.10 17.46
C ASP A 28 -4.05 -9.39 16.24
N GLY A 29 -3.62 -10.26 15.34
CA GLY A 29 -4.33 -10.65 14.14
C GLY A 29 -4.04 -9.80 12.90
N ARG A 30 -3.28 -8.72 13.02
CA ARG A 30 -2.91 -7.88 11.88
C ARG A 30 -1.86 -8.54 11.01
N PRO A 31 -1.86 -8.32 9.69
CA PRO A 31 -0.89 -8.92 8.78
C PRO A 31 0.56 -8.58 9.15
N HIS A 32 1.44 -9.58 9.07
CA HIS A 32 2.89 -9.41 9.28
C HIS A 32 3.63 -9.52 7.94
N HIS A 33 3.62 -10.71 7.34
CA HIS A 33 4.20 -10.90 6.01
C HIS A 33 3.07 -11.07 4.99
N VAL A 34 3.16 -10.33 3.89
CA VAL A 34 2.14 -10.31 2.85
C VAL A 34 2.83 -10.43 1.49
N ARG A 35 2.36 -11.37 0.68
CA ARG A 35 2.78 -11.46 -0.72
C ARG A 35 1.78 -10.71 -1.57
N THR A 36 2.25 -9.73 -2.33
CA THR A 36 1.39 -8.96 -3.24
C THR A 36 1.86 -9.08 -4.67
N THR A 37 0.92 -8.97 -5.60
CA THR A 37 1.21 -8.80 -7.02
C THR A 37 0.68 -7.44 -7.45
N VAL A 38 1.56 -6.60 -7.96
CA VAL A 38 1.22 -5.27 -8.47
C VAL A 38 1.53 -5.19 -9.95
N LYS A 39 0.78 -4.37 -10.67
CA LYS A 39 1.01 -4.11 -12.08
C LYS A 39 0.78 -2.63 -12.34
N ILE A 40 1.83 -1.95 -12.81
CA ILE A 40 1.80 -0.53 -13.11
C ILE A 40 2.28 -0.35 -14.56
N MET A 41 1.43 0.21 -15.42
CA MET A 41 1.77 0.52 -16.82
C MET A 41 2.33 -0.70 -17.58
N GLY A 42 1.74 -1.89 -17.34
CA GLY A 42 2.16 -3.13 -17.97
C GLY A 42 3.32 -3.84 -17.30
N ILE A 43 3.95 -3.24 -16.29
CA ILE A 43 5.06 -3.83 -15.55
C ILE A 43 4.52 -4.49 -14.29
N ALA A 44 4.68 -5.79 -14.20
CA ALA A 44 4.25 -6.57 -13.04
C ALA A 44 5.42 -6.82 -12.09
N ASP A 45 5.13 -6.82 -10.79
CA ASP A 45 6.08 -7.19 -9.74
C ASP A 45 5.37 -8.00 -8.68
N LYS A 46 6.05 -9.02 -8.18
CA LYS A 46 5.59 -9.82 -7.03
C LYS A 46 6.44 -9.43 -5.84
N GLU A 47 5.79 -8.91 -4.81
CA GLU A 47 6.46 -8.35 -3.65
C GLU A 47 6.18 -9.17 -2.41
N MET A 48 7.17 -9.30 -1.53
CA MET A 48 7.01 -9.78 -0.16
C MET A 48 7.15 -8.58 0.76
N LEU A 49 6.09 -8.24 1.46
CA LEU A 49 6.03 -7.09 2.35
C LEU A 49 6.03 -7.52 3.81
N GLU A 50 6.79 -6.83 4.63
CA GLU A 50 6.76 -6.98 6.08
C GLU A 50 6.09 -5.77 6.71
N TYR A 51 4.97 -5.99 7.40
CA TYR A 51 4.15 -4.96 8.02
C TYR A 51 4.39 -4.86 9.51
N HIS A 52 4.41 -3.64 10.01
CA HIS A 52 4.36 -3.32 11.43
C HIS A 52 3.28 -2.27 11.69
N TRP A 53 2.51 -2.46 12.76
CA TRP A 53 1.30 -1.70 13.03
C TRP A 53 1.35 -1.01 14.38
N GLY A 54 0.86 0.24 14.43
CA GLY A 54 0.52 0.94 15.65
C GLY A 54 -0.98 1.24 15.68
N ASP A 55 -1.43 2.04 16.63
CA ASP A 55 -2.84 2.41 16.74
C ASP A 55 -3.29 3.29 15.58
N ASP A 56 -2.40 4.17 15.11
CA ASP A 56 -2.71 5.18 14.08
C ASP A 56 -1.65 5.23 12.97
N TRP A 57 -0.83 4.21 12.86
CA TRP A 57 0.17 4.11 11.80
C TRP A 57 0.38 2.66 11.35
N VAL A 58 0.86 2.51 10.14
CA VAL A 58 1.37 1.26 9.59
C VAL A 58 2.57 1.55 8.72
N VAL A 59 3.60 0.72 8.84
CA VAL A 59 4.78 0.76 7.99
C VAL A 59 5.01 -0.60 7.36
N TRP A 60 5.61 -0.61 6.19
CA TRP A 60 6.03 -1.86 5.55
C TRP A 60 7.34 -1.66 4.81
N ASP A 61 8.10 -2.75 4.74
CA ASP A 61 9.31 -2.85 3.94
C ASP A 61 9.16 -4.04 3.00
N ALA A 62 9.66 -3.89 1.78
CA ALA A 62 9.64 -4.94 0.77
C ALA A 62 11.03 -5.55 0.61
N GLU A 63 11.05 -6.87 0.38
CA GLU A 63 12.26 -7.55 -0.04
C GLU A 63 12.63 -7.14 -1.48
N GLN A 64 13.90 -7.30 -1.83
CA GLN A 64 14.37 -7.03 -3.17
C GLN A 64 13.66 -7.93 -4.19
N THR A 65 13.26 -7.34 -5.32
CA THR A 65 12.71 -8.05 -6.48
C THR A 65 13.55 -7.75 -7.71
N SER A 66 13.15 -8.31 -8.86
CA SER A 66 13.80 -7.96 -10.14
C SER A 66 13.50 -6.51 -10.59
N ARG A 67 12.50 -5.86 -10.01
CA ARG A 67 12.05 -4.52 -10.38
C ARG A 67 12.51 -3.44 -9.42
N GLN A 68 12.80 -3.79 -8.17
CA GLN A 68 13.18 -2.84 -7.13
C GLN A 68 14.20 -3.44 -6.18
N ARG A 69 15.10 -2.60 -5.68
CA ARG A 69 16.10 -2.99 -4.66
C ARG A 69 15.50 -2.96 -3.28
N GLY A 70 14.51 -2.10 -3.06
CA GLY A 70 13.84 -1.98 -1.80
C GLY A 70 12.64 -1.05 -1.88
N GLN A 71 11.79 -1.13 -0.88
CA GLN A 71 10.61 -0.28 -0.73
C GLN A 71 10.36 -0.07 0.76
N HIS A 72 10.07 1.18 1.13
CA HIS A 72 9.55 1.51 2.45
C HIS A 72 8.31 2.38 2.27
N GLY A 73 7.19 1.96 2.84
CA GLY A 73 5.95 2.71 2.81
C GLY A 73 5.40 2.89 4.20
N GLU A 74 4.62 3.96 4.39
CA GLU A 74 3.93 4.20 5.65
C GLU A 74 2.66 5.01 5.46
N TYR A 75 1.67 4.69 6.29
CA TYR A 75 0.50 5.51 6.52
C TYR A 75 0.54 6.02 7.95
N ASN A 76 0.27 7.30 8.12
CA ASN A 76 0.05 7.92 9.42
C ASN A 76 -1.35 8.53 9.44
N LEU A 77 -2.13 8.19 10.45
CA LEU A 77 -3.51 8.64 10.60
C LEU A 77 -3.60 9.59 11.78
N THR A 78 -4.26 10.72 11.59
CA THR A 78 -4.50 11.69 12.65
C THR A 78 -5.99 11.95 12.75
N PRO A 79 -6.66 11.59 13.85
CA PRO A 79 -8.07 11.91 14.05
C PRO A 79 -8.27 13.42 14.07
N VAL A 80 -9.28 13.90 13.31
CA VAL A 80 -9.67 15.30 13.25
C VAL A 80 -11.17 15.36 13.54
N GLY A 81 -11.54 15.40 14.82
CA GLY A 81 -12.92 15.25 15.26
C GLY A 81 -13.37 13.79 15.28
N GLU A 82 -14.68 13.57 15.51
CA GLU A 82 -15.21 12.21 15.76
C GLU A 82 -15.32 11.34 14.51
N GLN A 83 -15.48 11.94 13.33
CA GLN A 83 -15.75 11.19 12.11
C GLN A 83 -14.78 11.50 10.96
N ARG A 84 -13.67 12.18 11.26
CA ARG A 84 -12.68 12.55 10.26
C ARG A 84 -11.31 12.09 10.68
N THR A 85 -10.54 11.62 9.70
CA THR A 85 -9.15 11.21 9.88
C THR A 85 -8.32 11.83 8.78
N LYS A 86 -7.24 12.51 9.17
CA LYS A 86 -6.22 12.97 8.23
C LYS A 86 -5.29 11.80 7.93
N VAL A 87 -5.09 11.51 6.65
CA VAL A 87 -4.21 10.44 6.18
C VAL A 87 -2.98 11.04 5.54
N ARG A 88 -1.81 10.64 6.02
CA ARG A 88 -0.53 10.92 5.38
C ARG A 88 0.06 9.61 4.86
N PHE A 89 0.48 9.61 3.60
CA PHE A 89 1.12 8.48 2.95
C PHE A 89 2.50 8.87 2.46
N ASP A 90 3.50 8.07 2.80
CA ASP A 90 4.88 8.23 2.35
C ASP A 90 5.36 6.91 1.73
N LEU A 91 6.01 6.99 0.59
CA LEU A 91 6.57 5.82 -0.09
C LEU A 91 7.94 6.15 -0.66
N ILE A 92 8.91 5.30 -0.35
CA ILE A 92 10.24 5.34 -0.91
C ILE A 92 10.48 4.05 -1.68
N LEU A 93 10.81 4.19 -2.97
CA LEU A 93 11.15 3.07 -3.85
C LEU A 93 12.57 3.24 -4.36
N ASP A 94 13.37 2.18 -4.24
CA ASP A 94 14.68 2.08 -4.87
C ASP A 94 14.56 1.13 -6.06
N LEU A 95 14.49 1.68 -7.26
CA LEU A 95 14.27 0.93 -8.50
C LEU A 95 15.54 0.22 -8.93
N ALA A 96 15.39 -1.01 -9.44
CA ALA A 96 16.52 -1.84 -9.87
C ALA A 96 17.12 -1.37 -11.20
N ALA A 97 16.41 -0.57 -11.98
CA ALA A 97 16.88 -0.04 -13.26
C ALA A 97 16.43 1.41 -13.42
N PRO A 98 17.19 2.23 -14.19
CA PRO A 98 16.76 3.59 -14.50
C PRO A 98 15.60 3.55 -15.49
N TYR A 99 14.45 4.10 -15.09
CA TYR A 99 13.30 4.27 -15.96
C TYR A 99 13.23 5.73 -16.43
N PRO A 100 12.65 6.00 -17.63
CA PRO A 100 12.45 7.37 -18.08
C PRO A 100 11.67 8.20 -17.07
N THR A 101 12.07 9.47 -16.89
CA THR A 101 11.48 10.35 -15.87
C THR A 101 9.97 10.51 -16.03
N PHE A 102 9.46 10.59 -17.26
CA PHE A 102 8.02 10.74 -17.48
C PHE A 102 7.21 9.51 -17.05
N LEU A 103 7.78 8.31 -17.19
CA LEU A 103 7.15 7.07 -16.71
C LEU A 103 7.13 7.01 -15.18
N VAL A 104 8.22 7.43 -14.55
CA VAL A 104 8.31 7.48 -13.08
C VAL A 104 7.28 8.47 -12.52
N ARG A 105 7.14 9.65 -13.12
CA ARG A 105 6.14 10.64 -12.69
C ARG A 105 4.72 10.10 -12.82
N ARG A 106 4.41 9.44 -13.93
CA ARG A 106 3.08 8.89 -14.16
C ARG A 106 2.77 7.75 -13.19
N ALA A 107 3.72 6.85 -12.97
CA ALA A 107 3.56 5.76 -12.02
C ALA A 107 3.37 6.31 -10.59
N ARG A 108 4.14 7.34 -10.20
CA ARG A 108 4.01 8.01 -8.91
C ARG A 108 2.60 8.58 -8.71
N GLN A 109 2.05 9.25 -9.72
CA GLN A 109 0.69 9.79 -9.64
C GLN A 109 -0.35 8.68 -9.48
N MET A 110 -0.22 7.58 -10.22
CA MET A 110 -1.10 6.42 -10.08
C MET A 110 -1.06 5.83 -8.68
N VAL A 111 0.13 5.69 -8.10
CA VAL A 111 0.30 5.19 -6.73
C VAL A 111 -0.37 6.12 -5.71
N LEU A 112 -0.17 7.43 -5.84
CA LEU A 112 -0.77 8.40 -4.93
C LEU A 112 -2.30 8.40 -5.04
N ASP A 113 -2.85 8.29 -6.24
CA ASP A 113 -4.30 8.22 -6.44
C ASP A 113 -4.89 6.97 -5.76
N VAL A 114 -4.24 5.82 -5.91
CA VAL A 114 -4.67 4.59 -5.25
C VAL A 114 -4.53 4.70 -3.73
N ALA A 115 -3.37 5.14 -3.26
CA ALA A 115 -3.06 5.17 -1.83
C ALA A 115 -3.95 6.13 -1.04
N LEU A 116 -4.39 7.22 -1.66
CA LEU A 116 -5.17 8.28 -0.99
C LEU A 116 -6.61 8.33 -1.47
N GLN A 117 -6.84 8.55 -2.75
CA GLN A 117 -8.19 8.75 -3.29
C GLN A 117 -9.01 7.45 -3.27
N ASN A 118 -8.45 6.35 -3.75
CA ASN A 118 -9.17 5.08 -3.80
C ASN A 118 -9.38 4.51 -2.38
N LEU A 119 -8.42 4.68 -1.49
CA LEU A 119 -8.61 4.31 -0.08
C LEU A 119 -9.74 5.10 0.55
N ARG A 120 -9.81 6.41 0.30
CA ARG A 120 -10.88 7.27 0.79
C ARG A 120 -12.25 6.78 0.31
N GLU A 121 -12.36 6.49 -0.98
CA GLU A 121 -13.61 5.97 -1.57
C GLU A 121 -14.01 4.63 -0.94
N ARG A 122 -13.05 3.74 -0.69
CA ARG A 122 -13.30 2.44 -0.03
C ARG A 122 -13.83 2.63 1.39
N VAL A 123 -13.22 3.52 2.16
CA VAL A 123 -13.66 3.80 3.54
C VAL A 123 -15.06 4.42 3.54
N LEU A 124 -15.33 5.40 2.67
CA LEU A 124 -16.64 6.03 2.57
C LEU A 124 -17.73 5.03 2.13
N ALA A 125 -17.42 4.11 1.23
CA ALA A 125 -18.35 3.08 0.79
C ALA A 125 -18.75 2.14 1.93
N ALA A 126 -17.89 1.88 2.89
CA ALA A 126 -18.18 1.05 4.05
C ALA A 126 -19.13 1.73 5.08
N TRP A 127 -19.31 3.04 4.98
CA TRP A 127 -20.16 3.83 5.88
C TRP A 127 -21.61 3.95 5.39
N VAL A 128 -21.93 3.48 4.20
CA VAL A 128 -23.25 3.65 3.58
C VAL A 128 -24.17 2.42 3.80
#